data_06f03b2336b6319b7a5e52b55045e85f
#
_entry.id   06f03b2336b6319b7a5e52b55045e85f
#
_cell.length_a   1.000
_cell.length_b   1.000
_cell.length_c   1.000
_cell.angle_alpha   90.00
_cell.angle_beta   90.00
_cell.angle_gamma   90.00
#
_symmetry.space_group_name_H-M   'P 1'
#
loop_
_entity.id
_entity.type
_entity.pdbx_description
1 polymer ?
#
loop_
_entity_poly.entity_id
_entity_poly.type
_entity_poly.pdbx_seq_one_letter_code
_entity_poly.pdbx_strand_id
1 'polypeptide(L)'
;MEGQILSTLRYLTDDGCEGVLSLDDDVMKQLHEKHPKARPAKLGSLLIGPVDEAHGSAYNKITGEMIKEGALRTKGAGGPSNVDANGFQRILASKSFKKSASNLCDALATLTRRLCTEYIDPATIKPILASRLIPLDEGNGEVRPIEVGEVIRRIIGKCVTKVVKQAILESSGSL
;
A
#
# COMPACT_ATOMS: atom_id res chain seq x y z
N MET A 1 -0.55 19.30 8.59
CA MET A 1 -1.01 17.99 8.11
C MET A 1 -2.44 17.96 7.54
N GLU A 2 -3.19 19.04 7.70
CA GLU A 2 -4.57 19.17 7.18
C GLU A 2 -4.69 19.33 5.65
N GLY A 3 -3.66 19.82 4.98
CA GLY A 3 -3.77 20.21 3.57
C GLY A 3 -3.92 19.11 2.53
N GLN A 4 -3.54 17.86 2.83
CA GLN A 4 -3.64 16.77 1.84
C GLN A 4 -4.94 15.96 1.94
N ILE A 5 -5.49 15.85 3.13
CA ILE A 5 -6.85 15.30 3.30
C ILE A 5 -7.85 16.25 2.65
N LEU A 6 -7.69 17.56 2.82
CA LEU A 6 -8.51 18.58 2.20
C LEU A 6 -8.43 18.62 0.66
N SER A 7 -7.25 18.35 0.07
CA SER A 7 -7.15 18.30 -1.39
C SER A 7 -7.82 17.05 -1.98
N THR A 8 -7.75 15.92 -1.29
CA THR A 8 -8.46 14.69 -1.71
C THR A 8 -9.97 14.83 -1.48
N LEU A 9 -10.37 15.51 -0.41
CA LEU A 9 -11.77 15.81 -0.11
C LEU A 9 -12.37 16.84 -1.11
N ARG A 10 -11.60 17.81 -1.58
CA ARG A 10 -12.08 18.78 -2.59
C ARG A 10 -12.46 18.14 -3.92
N TYR A 11 -11.84 17.00 -4.30
CA TYR A 11 -12.27 16.22 -5.46
C TYR A 11 -13.58 15.43 -5.23
N LEU A 12 -13.98 15.26 -3.97
CA LEU A 12 -15.20 14.55 -3.59
C LEU A 12 -16.36 15.50 -3.25
N THR A 13 -16.10 16.80 -3.07
CA THR A 13 -17.11 17.79 -2.67
C THR A 13 -17.90 18.40 -3.83
N ASP A 14 -17.56 18.09 -5.08
CA ASP A 14 -18.31 18.62 -6.23
C ASP A 14 -19.67 17.92 -6.46
N ASP A 15 -19.93 16.78 -5.77
CA ASP A 15 -21.17 15.99 -5.94
C ASP A 15 -21.94 15.71 -4.64
N GLY A 16 -21.94 16.62 -3.69
CA GLY A 16 -22.85 16.51 -2.52
C GLY A 16 -22.41 15.57 -1.40
N CYS A 17 -21.15 15.08 -1.40
CA CYS A 17 -20.60 14.30 -0.28
C CYS A 17 -20.17 15.23 0.85
N GLU A 18 -20.80 15.13 2.03
CA GLU A 18 -20.54 16.01 3.18
C GLU A 18 -19.20 15.74 3.93
N GLY A 19 -18.29 14.94 3.37
CA GLY A 19 -16.94 14.77 3.92
C GLY A 19 -16.76 13.54 4.81
N VAL A 20 -15.79 13.60 5.74
CA VAL A 20 -15.49 12.49 6.67
C VAL A 20 -16.46 12.53 7.83
N LEU A 21 -17.14 11.39 8.04
CA LEU A 21 -18.06 11.23 9.16
C LEU A 21 -17.32 10.99 10.49
N SER A 22 -17.92 11.45 11.60
CA SER A 22 -17.49 11.06 12.93
C SER A 22 -17.85 9.60 13.21
N LEU A 23 -16.99 8.91 13.97
CA LEU A 23 -17.25 7.52 14.36
C LEU A 23 -18.25 7.45 15.51
N ASP A 24 -19.51 7.38 15.19
CA ASP A 24 -20.59 7.04 16.12
C ASP A 24 -21.00 5.56 15.96
N ASP A 25 -21.96 5.12 16.76
CA ASP A 25 -22.39 3.70 16.78
C ASP A 25 -23.03 3.28 15.45
N ASP A 26 -23.74 4.16 14.75
CA ASP A 26 -24.38 3.85 13.46
C ASP A 26 -23.35 3.74 12.37
N VAL A 27 -22.42 4.70 12.26
CA VAL A 27 -21.29 4.66 11.33
C VAL A 27 -20.44 3.41 11.56
N MET A 28 -20.15 3.07 12.83
CA MET A 28 -19.39 1.85 13.16
C MET A 28 -20.12 0.59 12.74
N LYS A 29 -21.43 0.53 12.92
CA LYS A 29 -22.27 -0.60 12.48
C LYS A 29 -22.21 -0.77 10.96
N GLN A 30 -22.41 0.31 10.21
CA GLN A 30 -22.33 0.29 8.73
C GLN A 30 -20.92 -0.12 8.25
N LEU A 31 -19.84 0.36 8.89
CA LEU A 31 -18.47 -0.05 8.58
C LEU A 31 -18.28 -1.55 8.81
N HIS A 32 -18.78 -2.11 9.92
CA HIS A 32 -18.71 -3.55 10.19
C HIS A 32 -19.50 -4.39 9.21
N GLU A 33 -20.65 -3.93 8.76
CA GLU A 33 -21.49 -4.60 7.75
C GLU A 33 -20.80 -4.61 6.38
N LYS A 34 -20.22 -3.46 5.96
CA LYS A 34 -19.50 -3.32 4.69
C LYS A 34 -18.11 -3.98 4.69
N HIS A 35 -17.50 -4.19 5.88
CA HIS A 35 -16.23 -4.90 6.08
C HIS A 35 -16.38 -6.07 7.07
N PRO A 36 -17.02 -7.17 6.66
CA PRO A 36 -17.19 -8.32 7.53
C PRO A 36 -15.84 -8.95 7.89
N LYS A 37 -15.79 -9.64 9.03
CA LYS A 37 -14.60 -10.39 9.45
C LYS A 37 -14.09 -11.30 8.35
N ALA A 38 -12.79 -11.26 8.10
CA ALA A 38 -12.13 -12.11 7.11
C ALA A 38 -12.43 -13.58 7.40
N ARG A 39 -12.83 -14.32 6.36
CA ARG A 39 -12.99 -15.77 6.42
C ARG A 39 -11.71 -16.43 5.93
N PRO A 40 -11.30 -17.58 6.51
CA PRO A 40 -10.17 -18.33 5.98
C PRO A 40 -10.45 -18.69 4.51
N ALA A 41 -9.44 -18.50 3.65
CA ALA A 41 -9.53 -18.93 2.26
C ALA A 41 -9.68 -20.45 2.22
N LYS A 42 -10.60 -20.94 1.39
CA LYS A 42 -10.72 -22.39 1.17
C LYS A 42 -9.53 -22.85 0.32
N LEU A 43 -8.94 -24.00 0.71
CA LEU A 43 -7.89 -24.63 -0.07
C LEU A 43 -8.41 -24.85 -1.51
N GLY A 44 -7.66 -24.43 -2.52
CA GLY A 44 -8.07 -24.50 -3.92
C GLY A 44 -8.80 -23.27 -4.46
N SER A 45 -9.26 -22.33 -3.63
CA SER A 45 -9.89 -21.09 -4.11
C SER A 45 -8.87 -20.06 -4.64
N LEU A 46 -7.57 -20.28 -4.38
CA LEU A 46 -6.47 -19.38 -4.74
C LEU A 46 -5.74 -19.78 -6.03
N LEU A 47 -6.04 -20.94 -6.60
CA LEU A 47 -5.36 -21.47 -7.77
C LEU A 47 -6.33 -21.54 -8.96
N ILE A 48 -6.33 -20.51 -9.78
CA ILE A 48 -6.98 -20.52 -11.07
C ILE A 48 -5.89 -20.64 -12.14
N GLY A 49 -5.57 -21.87 -12.53
CA GLY A 49 -4.62 -22.16 -13.61
C GLY A 49 -3.16 -22.31 -13.17
N PRO A 50 -2.26 -22.65 -14.11
CA PRO A 50 -0.84 -22.68 -13.84
C PRO A 50 -0.36 -21.28 -13.47
N VAL A 51 0.13 -21.14 -12.27
CA VAL A 51 0.84 -19.93 -11.87
C VAL A 51 2.21 -20.05 -12.56
N ASP A 52 2.41 -19.34 -13.65
CA ASP A 52 3.75 -19.05 -14.14
C ASP A 52 4.41 -18.19 -13.07
N GLU A 53 5.05 -18.84 -12.13
CA GLU A 53 5.82 -18.17 -11.10
C GLU A 53 6.89 -17.33 -11.79
N ALA A 54 6.77 -16.00 -11.66
CA ALA A 54 7.86 -15.13 -12.05
C ALA A 54 9.12 -15.67 -11.35
N HIS A 55 10.10 -16.11 -12.14
CA HIS A 55 11.31 -16.73 -11.59
C HIS A 55 11.82 -15.89 -10.44
N GLY A 56 12.05 -16.52 -9.27
CA GLY A 56 12.49 -15.83 -8.05
C GLY A 56 13.71 -14.94 -8.26
N SER A 57 14.53 -15.22 -9.30
CA SER A 57 15.62 -14.39 -9.77
C SER A 57 15.21 -12.96 -10.19
N ALA A 58 13.98 -12.76 -10.68
CA ALA A 58 13.50 -11.42 -11.05
C ALA A 58 13.49 -10.48 -9.84
N TYR A 59 13.12 -10.97 -8.68
CA TYR A 59 13.05 -10.17 -7.46
C TYR A 59 14.42 -9.77 -6.90
N ASN A 60 15.51 -10.47 -7.28
CA ASN A 60 16.87 -10.08 -6.92
C ASN A 60 17.28 -8.73 -7.52
N LYS A 61 16.58 -8.27 -8.59
CA LYS A 61 16.78 -6.95 -9.20
C LYS A 61 16.27 -5.79 -8.31
N ILE A 62 15.53 -6.06 -7.23
CA ILE A 62 15.02 -5.02 -6.33
C ILE A 62 16.16 -4.45 -5.49
N THR A 63 16.43 -3.16 -5.65
CA THR A 63 17.51 -2.43 -4.98
C THR A 63 17.00 -1.31 -4.08
N GLY A 64 17.86 -0.80 -3.17
CA GLY A 64 17.54 0.36 -2.34
C GLY A 64 17.22 1.61 -3.16
N GLU A 65 17.86 1.80 -4.32
CA GLU A 65 17.55 2.94 -5.21
C GLU A 65 16.13 2.82 -5.79
N MET A 66 15.67 1.62 -6.12
CA MET A 66 14.27 1.40 -6.56
C MET A 66 13.27 1.72 -5.43
N ILE A 67 13.59 1.38 -4.19
CA ILE A 67 12.77 1.75 -3.02
C ILE A 67 12.68 3.28 -2.90
N LYS A 68 13.80 3.97 -3.01
CA LYS A 68 13.86 5.43 -2.97
C LYS A 68 13.07 6.07 -4.11
N GLU A 69 13.22 5.59 -5.34
CA GLU A 69 12.40 6.03 -6.47
C GLU A 69 10.91 5.78 -6.23
N GLY A 70 10.56 4.60 -5.70
CA GLY A 70 9.20 4.23 -5.35
C GLY A 70 8.60 5.20 -4.32
N ALA A 71 9.39 5.57 -3.30
CA ALA A 71 8.99 6.55 -2.31
C ALA A 71 8.73 7.94 -2.91
N LEU A 72 9.65 8.43 -3.76
CA LEU A 72 9.53 9.73 -4.42
C LEU A 72 8.28 9.82 -5.33
N ARG A 73 7.86 8.70 -5.91
CA ARG A 73 6.66 8.61 -6.78
C ARG A 73 5.38 8.28 -6.01
N THR A 74 5.46 7.99 -4.72
CA THR A 74 4.28 7.66 -3.91
C THR A 74 3.66 8.95 -3.39
N LYS A 75 2.33 9.03 -3.43
CA LYS A 75 1.53 10.16 -2.95
C LYS A 75 0.43 9.66 -2.03
N GLY A 76 -0.15 10.57 -1.26
CA GLY A 76 -1.37 10.35 -0.48
C GLY A 76 -1.11 10.12 1.01
N ALA A 77 -2.21 9.94 1.72
CA ALA A 77 -2.27 9.86 3.17
C ALA A 77 -1.58 8.61 3.73
N GLY A 78 -1.20 8.67 5.00
CA GLY A 78 -0.71 7.54 5.77
C GLY A 78 -1.81 6.58 6.17
N GLY A 79 -1.45 5.30 6.32
CA GLY A 79 -2.28 4.29 6.93
C GLY A 79 -2.33 4.41 8.46
N PRO A 80 -2.44 3.30 9.20
CA PRO A 80 -2.49 3.29 10.66
C PRO A 80 -1.31 3.99 11.35
N SER A 81 -0.11 3.96 10.76
CA SER A 81 1.07 4.66 11.29
C SER A 81 0.98 6.19 11.22
N ASN A 82 0.03 6.75 10.49
CA ASN A 82 -0.08 8.18 10.16
C ASN A 82 1.13 8.78 9.44
N VAL A 83 2.11 7.98 9.03
CA VAL A 83 3.23 8.45 8.21
C VAL A 83 2.78 8.51 6.76
N ASP A 84 2.57 9.71 6.25
CA ASP A 84 2.16 9.94 4.86
C ASP A 84 3.31 9.77 3.86
N ALA A 85 2.99 9.88 2.57
CA ALA A 85 3.98 9.73 1.51
C ALA A 85 5.12 10.77 1.61
N ASN A 86 4.81 12.01 2.04
CA ASN A 86 5.83 13.05 2.22
C ASN A 86 6.77 12.71 3.39
N GLY A 87 6.23 12.12 4.48
CA GLY A 87 7.03 11.62 5.59
C GLY A 87 8.05 10.57 5.12
N PHE A 88 7.59 9.57 4.36
CA PHE A 88 8.50 8.57 3.78
C PHE A 88 9.51 9.18 2.80
N GLN A 89 9.11 10.14 1.96
CA GLN A 89 10.04 10.85 1.07
C GLN A 89 11.13 11.57 1.85
N ARG A 90 10.77 12.26 2.94
CA ARG A 90 11.75 12.96 3.81
C ARG A 90 12.74 11.99 4.45
N ILE A 91 12.28 10.81 4.87
CA ILE A 91 13.13 9.79 5.51
C ILE A 91 14.03 9.11 4.47
N LEU A 92 13.46 8.61 3.38
CA LEU A 92 14.16 7.74 2.42
C LEU A 92 14.99 8.52 1.39
N ALA A 93 14.67 9.80 1.14
CA ALA A 93 15.40 10.67 0.22
C ALA A 93 16.16 11.80 0.95
N SER A 94 16.40 11.67 2.24
CA SER A 94 17.07 12.69 3.06
C SER A 94 18.49 12.97 2.56
N LYS A 95 18.78 14.24 2.32
CA LYS A 95 20.13 14.70 2.00
C LYS A 95 20.99 14.84 3.26
N SER A 96 20.40 15.25 4.39
CA SER A 96 21.08 15.43 5.67
C SER A 96 21.49 14.11 6.32
N PHE A 97 20.70 13.04 6.13
CA PHE A 97 20.95 11.71 6.69
C PHE A 97 21.22 10.68 5.59
N LYS A 98 21.98 11.07 4.56
CA LYS A 98 22.19 10.29 3.34
C LYS A 98 22.57 8.83 3.61
N LYS A 99 23.50 8.56 4.53
CA LYS A 99 23.94 7.20 4.87
C LYS A 99 22.81 6.38 5.52
N SER A 100 22.10 6.96 6.50
CA SER A 100 20.99 6.26 7.17
C SER A 100 19.81 6.03 6.25
N ALA A 101 19.51 7.00 5.37
CA ALA A 101 18.47 6.86 4.36
C ALA A 101 18.80 5.75 3.35
N SER A 102 20.05 5.66 2.89
CA SER A 102 20.52 4.58 2.01
C SER A 102 20.39 3.22 2.70
N ASN A 103 20.91 3.09 3.94
CA ASN A 103 20.82 1.86 4.69
C ASN A 103 19.37 1.39 4.90
N LEU A 104 18.45 2.33 5.17
CA LEU A 104 17.04 2.01 5.30
C LEU A 104 16.42 1.57 3.98
N CYS A 105 16.76 2.22 2.87
CA CYS A 105 16.33 1.78 1.54
C CYS A 105 16.83 0.36 1.23
N ASP A 106 18.06 0.03 1.55
CA ASP A 106 18.64 -1.30 1.33
C ASP A 106 17.99 -2.36 2.23
N ALA A 107 17.69 -2.02 3.48
CA ALA A 107 16.93 -2.89 4.38
C ALA A 107 15.51 -3.16 3.84
N LEU A 108 14.82 -2.13 3.34
CA LEU A 108 13.50 -2.27 2.73
C LEU A 108 13.55 -3.07 1.43
N ALA A 109 14.61 -2.92 0.62
CA ALA A 109 14.81 -3.76 -0.57
C ALA A 109 14.99 -5.22 -0.19
N THR A 110 15.75 -5.50 0.86
CA THR A 110 15.94 -6.85 1.39
C THR A 110 14.63 -7.44 1.91
N LEU A 111 13.87 -6.67 2.71
CA LEU A 111 12.53 -7.08 3.15
C LEU A 111 11.62 -7.38 1.96
N THR A 112 11.61 -6.52 0.94
CA THR A 112 10.79 -6.70 -0.25
C THR A 112 11.13 -7.99 -0.98
N ARG A 113 12.43 -8.28 -1.18
CA ARG A 113 12.87 -9.55 -1.80
C ARG A 113 12.38 -10.75 -1.00
N ARG A 114 12.55 -10.74 0.32
CA ARG A 114 12.10 -11.84 1.19
C ARG A 114 10.58 -12.03 1.13
N LEU A 115 9.80 -10.95 1.14
CA LEU A 115 8.34 -11.01 0.98
C LEU A 115 7.90 -11.64 -0.35
N CYS A 116 8.73 -11.57 -1.40
CA CYS A 116 8.43 -12.13 -2.71
C CYS A 116 8.94 -13.56 -2.90
N THR A 117 9.93 -14.02 -2.11
CA THR A 117 10.62 -15.30 -2.35
C THR A 117 10.53 -16.27 -1.19
N GLU A 118 10.11 -15.84 0.00
CA GLU A 118 10.05 -16.66 1.21
C GLU A 118 8.62 -16.69 1.75
N TYR A 119 8.26 -17.82 2.36
CA TYR A 119 7.04 -17.83 3.19
C TYR A 119 7.28 -17.02 4.45
N ILE A 120 6.45 -16.03 4.68
CA ILE A 120 6.46 -15.22 5.90
C ILE A 120 5.10 -15.37 6.59
N ASP A 121 5.12 -15.70 7.88
CA ASP A 121 3.90 -15.77 8.66
C ASP A 121 3.15 -14.44 8.60
N PRO A 122 1.89 -14.41 8.09
CA PRO A 122 1.09 -13.18 8.01
C PRO A 122 0.96 -12.44 9.35
N ALA A 123 1.05 -13.16 10.47
CA ALA A 123 0.98 -12.54 11.80
C ALA A 123 2.14 -11.57 12.05
N THR A 124 3.33 -11.83 11.49
CA THR A 124 4.52 -11.00 11.66
C THR A 124 4.49 -9.71 10.84
N ILE A 125 3.75 -9.69 9.74
CA ILE A 125 3.65 -8.55 8.82
C ILE A 125 2.33 -7.78 8.95
N LYS A 126 1.50 -8.13 9.93
CA LYS A 126 0.24 -7.40 10.21
C LYS A 126 0.37 -5.88 10.18
N PRO A 127 1.40 -5.24 10.77
CA PRO A 127 1.53 -3.79 10.74
C PRO A 127 1.68 -3.23 9.31
N ILE A 128 2.31 -3.99 8.39
CA ILE A 128 2.49 -3.58 6.99
C ILE A 128 1.18 -3.78 6.21
N LEU A 129 0.42 -4.81 6.55
CA LEU A 129 -0.85 -5.15 5.89
C LEU A 129 -2.02 -4.33 6.42
N ALA A 130 -1.90 -3.77 7.61
CA ALA A 130 -2.96 -3.00 8.24
C ALA A 130 -3.38 -1.79 7.39
N SER A 131 -4.66 -1.48 7.47
CA SER A 131 -5.25 -0.33 6.80
C SER A 131 -6.14 0.44 7.78
N ARG A 132 -6.26 1.73 7.55
CA ARG A 132 -7.21 2.59 8.25
C ARG A 132 -8.45 2.75 7.39
N LEU A 133 -9.62 2.54 7.98
CA LEU A 133 -10.89 2.87 7.35
C LEU A 133 -11.25 4.33 7.66
N ILE A 134 -11.64 5.06 6.62
CA ILE A 134 -12.15 6.42 6.70
C ILE A 134 -13.59 6.37 6.22
N PRO A 135 -14.58 6.68 7.08
CA PRO A 135 -15.97 6.74 6.67
C PRO A 135 -16.22 8.05 5.95
N LEU A 136 -16.60 8.00 4.69
CA LEU A 136 -17.10 9.15 3.95
C LEU A 136 -18.62 9.10 3.90
N ASP A 137 -19.24 10.28 3.92
CA ASP A 137 -20.66 10.40 3.62
C ASP A 137 -20.90 10.13 2.12
N GLU A 138 -21.76 9.17 1.82
CA GLU A 138 -22.18 8.85 0.45
C GLU A 138 -23.49 9.56 0.09
N GLY A 139 -24.05 10.32 1.04
CA GLY A 139 -25.38 10.89 0.98
C GLY A 139 -26.45 9.90 1.48
N ASN A 140 -27.63 10.40 1.78
CA ASN A 140 -28.78 9.62 2.25
C ASN A 140 -28.55 8.79 3.52
N GLY A 141 -27.56 9.15 4.36
CA GLY A 141 -27.21 8.41 5.58
C GLY A 141 -26.38 7.15 5.34
N GLU A 142 -25.87 6.95 4.14
CA GLU A 142 -24.99 5.84 3.82
C GLU A 142 -23.51 6.18 4.01
N VAL A 143 -22.73 5.22 4.52
CA VAL A 143 -21.30 5.35 4.75
C VAL A 143 -20.52 4.66 3.63
N ARG A 144 -19.63 5.41 2.98
CA ARG A 144 -18.65 4.89 2.04
C ARG A 144 -17.32 4.66 2.76
N PRO A 145 -16.91 3.41 2.99
CA PRO A 145 -15.62 3.13 3.60
C PRO A 145 -14.49 3.32 2.59
N ILE A 146 -13.51 4.16 2.93
CA ILE A 146 -12.27 4.30 2.18
C ILE A 146 -11.14 3.62 2.95
N GLU A 147 -10.53 2.62 2.35
CA GLU A 147 -9.39 1.91 2.93
C GLU A 147 -8.07 2.61 2.58
N VAL A 148 -7.32 3.03 3.59
CA VAL A 148 -5.99 3.64 3.42
C VAL A 148 -4.93 2.72 4.03
N GLY A 149 -4.25 1.99 3.16
CA GLY A 149 -3.14 1.12 3.56
C GLY A 149 -1.84 1.88 3.84
N GLU A 150 -0.90 1.20 4.50
CA GLU A 150 0.41 1.75 4.81
C GLU A 150 1.16 2.21 3.56
N VAL A 151 1.86 3.34 3.67
CA VAL A 151 2.66 3.91 2.57
C VAL A 151 3.78 2.96 2.17
N ILE A 152 4.39 2.29 3.12
CA ILE A 152 5.45 1.31 2.87
C ILE A 152 4.94 0.16 1.96
N ARG A 153 3.71 -0.32 2.16
CA ARG A 153 3.09 -1.34 1.29
C ARG A 153 2.96 -0.84 -0.15
N ARG A 154 2.60 0.43 -0.34
CA ARG A 154 2.50 1.05 -1.67
C ARG A 154 3.87 1.23 -2.35
N ILE A 155 4.90 1.58 -1.57
CA ILE A 155 6.28 1.68 -2.08
C ILE A 155 6.77 0.30 -2.54
N ILE A 156 6.62 -0.71 -1.69
CA ILE A 156 6.98 -2.11 -2.00
C ILE A 156 6.24 -2.58 -3.26
N GLY A 157 4.92 -2.39 -3.31
CA GLY A 157 4.09 -2.78 -4.45
C GLY A 157 4.56 -2.16 -5.77
N LYS A 158 4.94 -0.88 -5.78
CA LYS A 158 5.50 -0.22 -6.97
C LYS A 158 6.81 -0.84 -7.43
N CYS A 159 7.70 -1.20 -6.50
CA CYS A 159 8.97 -1.85 -6.83
C CYS A 159 8.74 -3.23 -7.43
N VAL A 160 7.88 -4.04 -6.81
CA VAL A 160 7.53 -5.38 -7.28
C VAL A 160 6.88 -5.30 -8.67
N THR A 161 5.89 -4.44 -8.85
CA THR A 161 5.22 -4.25 -10.15
C THR A 161 6.21 -3.85 -11.26
N LYS A 162 7.17 -2.95 -10.96
CA LYS A 162 8.20 -2.53 -11.93
C LYS A 162 9.05 -3.71 -12.38
N VAL A 163 9.51 -4.54 -11.45
CA VAL A 163 10.37 -5.69 -11.73
C VAL A 163 9.62 -6.78 -12.49
N VAL A 164 8.41 -7.11 -12.05
CA VAL A 164 7.57 -8.12 -12.72
C VAL A 164 7.22 -7.69 -14.13
N LYS A 165 6.82 -6.43 -14.34
CA LYS A 165 6.54 -5.90 -15.68
C LYS A 165 7.74 -6.02 -16.60
N GLN A 166 8.94 -5.71 -16.10
CA GLN A 166 10.17 -5.84 -16.90
C GLN A 166 10.47 -7.31 -17.23
N ALA A 167 10.33 -8.23 -16.26
CA ALA A 167 10.54 -9.64 -16.50
C ALA A 167 9.58 -10.22 -17.55
N ILE A 168 8.31 -9.79 -17.53
CA ILE A 168 7.31 -10.19 -18.53
C ILE A 168 7.72 -9.67 -19.92
N LEU A 169 8.16 -8.41 -20.03
CA LEU A 169 8.60 -7.84 -21.31
C LEU A 169 9.84 -8.57 -21.86
N GLU A 170 10.81 -8.88 -20.99
CA GLU A 170 12.00 -9.65 -21.35
C GLU A 170 11.63 -11.07 -21.87
N SER A 171 10.67 -11.73 -21.21
CA SER A 171 10.23 -13.09 -21.60
C SER A 171 9.36 -13.11 -22.87
N SER A 172 8.63 -12.02 -23.15
CA SER A 172 7.78 -11.91 -24.35
C SER A 172 8.55 -11.53 -25.62
N GLY A 173 9.87 -11.29 -25.54
CA GLY A 173 10.68 -10.88 -26.69
C GLY A 173 10.34 -9.49 -27.26
N SER A 174 9.65 -8.66 -26.48
CA SER A 174 9.18 -7.31 -26.87
C SER A 174 10.16 -6.21 -26.43
N LEU A 175 11.48 -6.47 -26.49
CA LEU A 175 12.54 -5.48 -26.32
C LEU A 175 13.24 -5.22 -27.64
#